data_6fbe6f11d8052c87ac2a9fcfaeeab90a
#
_entry.id   6fbe6f11d8052c87ac2a9fcfaeeab90a
#
_cell.length_a   1.000
_cell.length_b   1.000
_cell.length_c   1.000
_cell.angle_alpha   90.00
_cell.angle_beta   90.00
_cell.angle_gamma   90.00
#
_symmetry.space_group_name_H-M   'P 1'
#
loop_
_entity.id
_entity.type
_entity.pdbx_description
1 polymer ?
#
loop_
_entity_poly.entity_id
_entity_poly.type
_entity_poly.pdbx_seq_one_letter_code
_entity_poly.pdbx_strand_id
1 'polypeptide(L)'
;MCGLKFGIMLPIRGPSDIPGPKSWILALQYQYDKLNLETVKQTAFIAEALDYDSIWVVDHYSTSQTRQRLECWTTMTWLASLTHKIRIGSLVLCPLYRHPSLLAKMASTLDNISNGRLELGFGACPSYNKAECNAMGIPWVGPATRIKMLKETIEVCKLLWSETHANYDGEFFSLKDAFCEPKPLQKPCPPITVAGWGDRMLRLVAEYADRVNFGGPELVSERIEVLKSHCESIGRAYDSLEKTLSIAVVLKRTRSEYLDDMKKRFIADGGHGNFDDWLGRAEEYYVSGTPEECVEQLQSFLELGFTSFMIRFGDMPSLDDIPLFAKEVIPHL
;
A
#
# COMPACT_ATOMS: atom_id res chain seq x y z
N MET A 1 -2.12 20.71 13.52
CA MET A 1 -1.18 19.73 12.92
C MET A 1 -1.97 18.46 12.71
N CYS A 2 -2.00 17.91 11.49
CA CYS A 2 -2.60 16.59 11.27
C CYS A 2 -1.72 15.59 12.02
N GLY A 3 -2.26 14.79 12.94
CA GLY A 3 -1.49 13.80 13.69
C GLY A 3 -0.85 12.76 12.77
N LEU A 4 0.18 12.07 13.25
CA LEU A 4 0.81 10.95 12.54
C LEU A 4 -0.22 9.83 12.35
N LYS A 5 -0.13 9.14 11.20
CA LYS A 5 -1.03 8.04 10.86
C LYS A 5 -0.26 6.76 10.60
N PHE A 6 -0.76 5.67 11.12
CA PHE A 6 -0.17 4.35 10.95
C PHE A 6 -1.22 3.37 10.44
N GLY A 7 -0.96 2.79 9.28
CA GLY A 7 -1.80 1.75 8.69
C GLY A 7 -1.08 0.42 8.59
N ILE A 8 -1.81 -0.68 8.59
CA ILE A 8 -1.25 -2.04 8.52
C ILE A 8 -1.57 -2.67 7.16
N MET A 9 -0.54 -3.14 6.47
CA MET A 9 -0.69 -3.97 5.27
C MET A 9 -1.06 -5.40 5.68
N LEU A 10 -2.21 -5.86 5.22
CA LEU A 10 -2.77 -7.15 5.64
C LEU A 10 -2.04 -8.35 5.04
N PRO A 11 -1.95 -9.47 5.80
CA PRO A 11 -1.30 -10.70 5.38
C PRO A 11 -2.19 -11.56 4.46
N ILE A 12 -2.54 -11.06 3.29
CA ILE A 12 -3.50 -11.67 2.36
C ILE A 12 -2.92 -12.72 1.42
N ARG A 13 -1.73 -13.23 1.69
CA ARG A 13 -1.05 -14.22 0.85
C ARG A 13 -0.62 -15.45 1.65
N GLY A 14 -0.51 -16.59 0.94
CA GLY A 14 0.07 -17.83 1.47
C GLY A 14 1.60 -17.86 1.32
N PRO A 15 2.21 -19.04 1.56
CA PRO A 15 3.63 -19.27 1.46
C PRO A 15 4.18 -19.02 0.06
N SER A 16 5.50 -18.86 -0.03
CA SER A 16 6.17 -18.82 -1.32
C SER A 16 6.21 -20.22 -1.94
N ASP A 17 5.75 -20.33 -3.19
CA ASP A 17 5.76 -21.58 -3.96
C ASP A 17 7.12 -21.84 -4.64
N ILE A 18 8.09 -20.91 -4.56
CA ILE A 18 9.38 -21.00 -5.22
C ILE A 18 10.47 -21.39 -4.21
N PRO A 19 11.16 -22.53 -4.40
CA PRO A 19 12.38 -22.84 -3.68
C PRO A 19 13.53 -21.94 -4.15
N GLY A 20 14.37 -21.48 -3.25
CA GLY A 20 15.59 -20.75 -3.58
C GLY A 20 15.75 -19.42 -2.89
N PRO A 21 16.86 -18.69 -3.12
CA PRO A 21 17.12 -17.42 -2.49
C PRO A 21 15.99 -16.45 -2.85
N LYS A 22 15.28 -16.05 -1.84
CA LYS A 22 14.19 -15.08 -1.95
C LYS A 22 14.84 -13.72 -2.12
N SER A 23 14.27 -12.86 -2.96
CA SER A 23 14.73 -11.47 -2.97
C SER A 23 14.64 -10.90 -1.55
N TRP A 24 15.53 -9.98 -1.19
CA TRP A 24 15.64 -9.32 0.12
C TRP A 24 14.29 -9.00 0.76
N ILE A 25 13.39 -8.41 -0.04
CA ILE A 25 12.03 -8.02 0.33
C ILE A 25 11.19 -9.23 0.78
N LEU A 26 11.57 -10.45 0.38
CA LEU A 26 10.79 -11.66 0.62
C LEU A 26 11.29 -12.51 1.77
N ALA A 27 12.59 -12.50 2.05
CA ALA A 27 13.17 -13.24 3.17
C ALA A 27 12.63 -12.78 4.53
N LEU A 28 12.23 -11.49 4.60
CA LEU A 28 11.61 -10.89 5.77
C LEU A 28 10.07 -10.89 5.71
N GLN A 29 9.49 -11.43 4.65
CA GLN A 29 8.04 -11.50 4.48
C GLN A 29 7.55 -12.88 4.89
N TYR A 30 6.79 -12.93 5.96
CA TYR A 30 5.83 -13.96 6.33
C TYR A 30 6.29 -15.43 6.19
N GLN A 31 6.52 -16.07 7.30
CA GLN A 31 6.68 -17.53 7.38
C GLN A 31 5.31 -18.21 7.46
N TYR A 32 4.44 -18.01 6.45
CA TYR A 32 3.17 -18.70 6.41
C TYR A 32 3.35 -20.11 5.84
N ASP A 33 2.85 -21.09 6.55
CA ASP A 33 2.65 -22.43 6.00
C ASP A 33 1.46 -22.49 5.05
N LYS A 34 0.48 -21.61 5.25
CA LYS A 34 -0.73 -21.48 4.42
C LYS A 34 -1.38 -20.10 4.60
N LEU A 35 -2.17 -19.70 3.61
CA LEU A 35 -3.09 -18.56 3.75
C LEU A 35 -4.08 -18.84 4.88
N ASN A 36 -4.21 -17.91 5.82
CA ASN A 36 -5.09 -18.06 6.97
C ASN A 36 -6.02 -16.84 7.10
N LEU A 37 -7.30 -17.05 6.83
CA LEU A 37 -8.33 -16.01 6.94
C LEU A 37 -8.50 -15.48 8.36
N GLU A 38 -8.31 -16.35 9.37
CA GLU A 38 -8.40 -15.91 10.76
C GLU A 38 -7.28 -14.92 11.10
N THR A 39 -6.04 -15.17 10.65
CA THR A 39 -4.94 -14.22 10.82
C THR A 39 -5.25 -12.87 10.16
N VAL A 40 -5.82 -12.85 8.95
CA VAL A 40 -6.22 -11.62 8.26
C VAL A 40 -7.26 -10.85 9.08
N LYS A 41 -8.28 -11.54 9.57
CA LYS A 41 -9.33 -10.96 10.41
C LYS A 41 -8.78 -10.43 11.75
N GLN A 42 -7.95 -11.24 12.43
CA GLN A 42 -7.34 -10.83 13.70
C GLN A 42 -6.41 -9.63 13.53
N THR A 43 -5.67 -9.54 12.44
CA THR A 43 -4.86 -8.35 12.13
C THR A 43 -5.73 -7.10 12.08
N ALA A 44 -6.89 -7.17 11.40
CA ALA A 44 -7.80 -6.02 11.31
C ALA A 44 -8.40 -5.64 12.67
N PHE A 45 -8.77 -6.63 13.49
CA PHE A 45 -9.35 -6.39 14.82
C PHE A 45 -8.31 -5.82 15.81
N ILE A 46 -7.09 -6.35 15.80
CA ILE A 46 -5.99 -5.84 16.63
C ILE A 46 -5.65 -4.41 16.21
N ALA A 47 -5.58 -4.13 14.90
CA ALA A 47 -5.34 -2.80 14.37
C ALA A 47 -6.42 -1.81 14.83
N GLU A 48 -7.70 -2.17 14.75
CA GLU A 48 -8.80 -1.32 15.20
C GLU A 48 -8.80 -1.12 16.71
N ALA A 49 -8.51 -2.17 17.49
CA ALA A 49 -8.48 -2.11 18.96
C ALA A 49 -7.30 -1.28 19.50
N LEU A 50 -6.24 -1.15 18.73
CA LEU A 50 -5.04 -0.37 19.08
C LEU A 50 -5.01 1.00 18.39
N ASP A 51 -6.15 1.44 17.82
CA ASP A 51 -6.35 2.74 17.17
C ASP A 51 -5.36 3.03 16.03
N TYR A 52 -4.95 1.99 15.27
CA TYR A 52 -4.31 2.22 13.98
C TYR A 52 -5.31 2.91 13.03
N ASP A 53 -4.81 3.80 12.18
CA ASP A 53 -5.67 4.61 11.31
C ASP A 53 -6.32 3.80 10.18
N SER A 54 -5.61 2.81 9.65
CA SER A 54 -6.05 2.10 8.44
C SER A 54 -5.48 0.70 8.29
N ILE A 55 -6.19 -0.12 7.51
CA ILE A 55 -5.71 -1.40 6.99
C ILE A 55 -5.67 -1.38 5.46
N TRP A 56 -4.66 -2.04 4.87
CA TRP A 56 -4.37 -1.95 3.45
C TRP A 56 -4.28 -3.32 2.80
N VAL A 57 -4.89 -3.44 1.63
CA VAL A 57 -4.94 -4.67 0.84
C VAL A 57 -4.27 -4.44 -0.51
N VAL A 58 -3.33 -5.31 -0.90
CA VAL A 58 -2.68 -5.24 -2.20
C VAL A 58 -3.56 -5.86 -3.29
N ASP A 59 -3.52 -5.29 -4.51
CA ASP A 59 -4.33 -5.73 -5.64
C ASP A 59 -3.52 -6.62 -6.60
N HIS A 60 -3.41 -7.90 -6.25
CA HIS A 60 -2.77 -8.94 -7.04
C HIS A 60 -3.63 -10.21 -7.00
N TYR A 61 -3.74 -10.94 -8.11
CA TYR A 61 -4.39 -12.25 -8.16
C TYR A 61 -3.44 -13.36 -7.71
N SER A 62 -2.19 -13.30 -8.18
CA SER A 62 -1.09 -14.19 -7.79
C SER A 62 0.23 -13.48 -8.06
N THR A 63 1.33 -14.03 -7.60
CA THR A 63 2.66 -13.60 -8.04
C THR A 63 3.45 -14.83 -8.45
N SER A 64 4.60 -14.63 -9.12
CA SER A 64 5.52 -15.74 -9.42
C SER A 64 5.99 -16.48 -8.16
N GLN A 65 5.80 -15.89 -6.98
CA GLN A 65 6.30 -16.38 -5.70
C GLN A 65 5.23 -17.00 -4.81
N THR A 66 3.96 -16.65 -5.02
CA THR A 66 2.85 -17.28 -4.31
C THR A 66 1.58 -17.26 -5.15
N ARG A 67 0.92 -18.42 -5.24
CA ARG A 67 -0.35 -18.60 -5.92
C ARG A 67 -1.54 -18.32 -5.01
N GLN A 68 -1.39 -18.53 -3.69
CA GLN A 68 -2.44 -18.30 -2.71
C GLN A 68 -2.49 -16.83 -2.34
N ARG A 69 -3.55 -16.15 -2.77
CA ARG A 69 -3.79 -14.75 -2.44
C ARG A 69 -5.29 -14.45 -2.42
N LEU A 70 -5.73 -13.65 -1.47
CA LEU A 70 -7.10 -13.14 -1.46
C LEU A 70 -7.22 -11.99 -2.48
N GLU A 71 -8.38 -11.92 -3.13
CA GLU A 71 -8.71 -10.84 -4.04
C GLU A 71 -8.96 -9.54 -3.24
N CYS A 72 -8.40 -8.45 -3.73
CA CYS A 72 -8.33 -7.17 -3.03
C CYS A 72 -9.70 -6.63 -2.61
N TRP A 73 -10.60 -6.47 -3.57
CA TRP A 73 -11.88 -5.81 -3.34
C TRP A 73 -12.82 -6.61 -2.44
N THR A 74 -12.89 -7.91 -2.69
CA THR A 74 -13.67 -8.84 -1.87
C THR A 74 -13.18 -8.86 -0.43
N THR A 75 -11.85 -8.84 -0.24
CA THR A 75 -11.24 -8.78 1.11
C THR A 75 -11.54 -7.47 1.81
N MET A 76 -11.42 -6.33 1.13
CA MET A 76 -11.78 -5.03 1.71
C MET A 76 -13.25 -4.99 2.12
N THR A 77 -14.15 -5.47 1.27
CA THR A 77 -15.60 -5.50 1.57
C THR A 77 -15.93 -6.40 2.76
N TRP A 78 -15.30 -7.57 2.82
CA TRP A 78 -15.44 -8.48 3.95
C TRP A 78 -15.02 -7.82 5.27
N LEU A 79 -13.85 -7.20 5.31
CA LEU A 79 -13.33 -6.55 6.52
C LEU A 79 -14.11 -5.27 6.88
N ALA A 80 -14.60 -4.54 5.88
CA ALA A 80 -15.45 -3.36 6.10
C ALA A 80 -16.73 -3.70 6.88
N SER A 81 -17.29 -4.90 6.65
CA SER A 81 -18.48 -5.38 7.36
C SER A 81 -18.20 -5.85 8.79
N LEU A 82 -16.94 -6.14 9.12
CA LEU A 82 -16.51 -6.66 10.43
C LEU A 82 -15.89 -5.60 11.34
N THR A 83 -15.50 -4.46 10.79
CA THR A 83 -14.85 -3.35 11.52
C THR A 83 -15.74 -2.12 11.52
N HIS A 84 -15.48 -1.16 12.44
CA HIS A 84 -16.38 -0.04 12.66
C HIS A 84 -15.73 1.34 12.58
N LYS A 85 -14.43 1.45 12.88
CA LYS A 85 -13.69 2.72 12.95
C LYS A 85 -12.53 2.78 11.95
N ILE A 86 -11.75 1.69 11.85
CA ILE A 86 -10.54 1.65 11.05
C ILE A 86 -10.85 1.87 9.57
N ARG A 87 -10.05 2.71 8.91
CA ARG A 87 -10.17 2.95 7.47
C ARG A 87 -9.63 1.75 6.69
N ILE A 88 -10.15 1.54 5.49
CA ILE A 88 -9.84 0.35 4.69
C ILE A 88 -9.43 0.79 3.30
N GLY A 89 -8.22 0.42 2.90
CA GLY A 89 -7.63 0.89 1.65
C GLY A 89 -7.04 -0.19 0.76
N SER A 90 -6.94 0.14 -0.51
CA SER A 90 -6.16 -0.61 -1.50
C SER A 90 -4.75 -0.01 -1.63
N LEU A 91 -3.72 -0.84 -1.70
CA LEU A 91 -2.35 -0.38 -1.91
C LEU A 91 -1.60 -1.34 -2.85
N VAL A 92 -1.75 -1.19 -4.15
CA VAL A 92 -2.55 -0.20 -4.90
C VAL A 92 -3.32 -0.90 -6.03
N LEU A 93 -4.45 -0.32 -6.44
CA LEU A 93 -5.27 -0.83 -7.54
C LEU A 93 -4.54 -0.74 -8.88
N CYS A 94 -4.65 -1.79 -9.68
CA CYS A 94 -4.10 -1.87 -11.02
C CYS A 94 -5.16 -1.46 -12.06
N PRO A 95 -4.87 -0.50 -12.96
CA PRO A 95 -5.82 -0.02 -13.96
C PRO A 95 -6.17 -1.06 -15.03
N LEU A 96 -5.41 -2.17 -15.11
CA LEU A 96 -5.67 -3.25 -16.06
C LEU A 96 -6.73 -4.25 -15.58
N TYR A 97 -7.03 -4.29 -14.28
CA TYR A 97 -7.86 -5.35 -13.70
C TYR A 97 -9.34 -5.06 -13.75
N ARG A 98 -9.74 -3.80 -13.83
CA ARG A 98 -11.16 -3.41 -13.77
C ARG A 98 -11.44 -2.23 -14.69
N HIS A 99 -12.58 -2.27 -15.37
CA HIS A 99 -13.09 -1.09 -16.09
C HIS A 99 -13.37 0.04 -15.08
N PRO A 100 -13.00 1.30 -15.37
CA PRO A 100 -13.14 2.40 -14.41
C PRO A 100 -14.58 2.68 -13.98
N SER A 101 -15.57 2.44 -14.83
CA SER A 101 -16.98 2.60 -14.43
C SER A 101 -17.40 1.55 -13.39
N LEU A 102 -16.93 0.30 -13.54
CA LEU A 102 -17.15 -0.74 -12.54
C LEU A 102 -16.44 -0.37 -11.24
N LEU A 103 -15.19 0.07 -11.32
CA LEU A 103 -14.40 0.50 -10.17
C LEU A 103 -15.08 1.65 -9.42
N ALA A 104 -15.57 2.67 -10.14
CA ALA A 104 -16.29 3.80 -9.55
C ALA A 104 -17.54 3.33 -8.78
N LYS A 105 -18.29 2.38 -9.36
CA LYS A 105 -19.47 1.81 -8.72
C LYS A 105 -19.13 0.97 -7.49
N MET A 106 -18.08 0.15 -7.58
CA MET A 106 -17.58 -0.64 -6.46
C MET A 106 -17.11 0.27 -5.32
N ALA A 107 -16.36 1.33 -5.62
CA ALA A 107 -15.86 2.28 -4.65
C ALA A 107 -16.99 3.03 -3.94
N SER A 108 -17.95 3.56 -4.70
CA SER A 108 -19.15 4.19 -4.12
C SER A 108 -19.89 3.23 -3.19
N THR A 109 -20.09 1.98 -3.62
CA THR A 109 -20.78 0.96 -2.82
C THR A 109 -20.02 0.66 -1.51
N LEU A 110 -18.71 0.43 -1.60
CA LEU A 110 -17.89 0.12 -0.42
C LEU A 110 -17.77 1.31 0.52
N ASP A 111 -17.71 2.53 0.00
CA ASP A 111 -17.70 3.74 0.82
C ASP A 111 -19.00 3.86 1.65
N ASN A 112 -20.15 3.54 1.04
CA ASN A 112 -21.42 3.48 1.75
C ASN A 112 -21.48 2.33 2.78
N ILE A 113 -21.05 1.12 2.42
CA ILE A 113 -20.99 -0.04 3.34
C ILE A 113 -20.10 0.26 4.55
N SER A 114 -18.95 0.89 4.31
CA SER A 114 -17.98 1.20 5.36
C SER A 114 -18.31 2.47 6.15
N ASN A 115 -19.39 3.18 5.82
CA ASN A 115 -19.75 4.47 6.41
C ASN A 115 -18.63 5.53 6.26
N GLY A 116 -18.11 5.68 5.02
CA GLY A 116 -17.11 6.71 4.68
C GLY A 116 -15.68 6.38 5.12
N ARG A 117 -15.31 5.09 5.27
CA ARG A 117 -13.97 4.66 5.68
C ARG A 117 -13.08 4.19 4.53
N LEU A 118 -13.55 4.27 3.28
CA LEU A 118 -12.78 3.81 2.12
C LEU A 118 -11.59 4.73 1.84
N GLU A 119 -10.44 4.12 1.51
CA GLU A 119 -9.21 4.74 1.01
C GLU A 119 -8.86 4.12 -0.34
N LEU A 120 -8.56 4.95 -1.33
CA LEU A 120 -8.25 4.46 -2.68
C LEU A 120 -6.78 4.71 -3.04
N GLY A 121 -6.01 3.64 -3.10
CA GLY A 121 -4.66 3.70 -3.63
C GLY A 121 -4.62 3.19 -5.07
N PHE A 122 -3.95 3.93 -5.95
CA PHE A 122 -3.78 3.64 -7.36
C PHE A 122 -2.31 3.52 -7.75
N GLY A 123 -2.00 2.62 -8.69
CA GLY A 123 -0.67 2.45 -9.23
C GLY A 123 -0.68 1.97 -10.69
N ALA A 124 0.45 2.13 -11.39
CA ALA A 124 0.53 1.84 -12.82
C ALA A 124 0.95 0.40 -13.15
N CYS A 125 0.77 -0.57 -12.25
CA CYS A 125 1.15 -1.96 -12.49
C CYS A 125 2.62 -2.11 -12.90
N PRO A 126 3.58 -2.29 -11.99
CA PRO A 126 4.98 -2.47 -12.33
C PRO A 126 5.24 -3.76 -13.12
N SER A 127 6.42 -3.89 -13.72
CA SER A 127 6.75 -4.95 -14.68
C SER A 127 6.59 -6.38 -14.14
N TYR A 128 6.73 -6.59 -12.83
CA TYR A 128 6.54 -7.90 -12.22
C TYR A 128 5.09 -8.42 -12.29
N ASN A 129 4.09 -7.54 -12.51
CA ASN A 129 2.70 -7.95 -12.75
C ASN A 129 2.47 -8.58 -14.14
N LYS A 130 3.43 -8.47 -15.06
CA LYS A 130 3.29 -9.00 -16.42
C LYS A 130 2.95 -10.50 -16.44
N ALA A 131 3.65 -11.28 -15.61
CA ALA A 131 3.42 -12.72 -15.53
C ALA A 131 2.01 -13.05 -15.04
N GLU A 132 1.53 -12.31 -14.03
CA GLU A 132 0.19 -12.42 -13.47
C GLU A 132 -0.88 -12.07 -14.50
N CYS A 133 -0.75 -10.92 -15.17
CA CYS A 133 -1.68 -10.51 -16.23
C CYS A 133 -1.76 -11.54 -17.35
N ASN A 134 -0.61 -12.01 -17.83
CA ASN A 134 -0.56 -13.03 -18.89
C ASN A 134 -1.25 -14.34 -18.46
N ALA A 135 -1.00 -14.79 -17.22
CA ALA A 135 -1.60 -16.02 -16.70
C ALA A 135 -3.14 -15.91 -16.59
N MET A 136 -3.66 -14.72 -16.30
CA MET A 136 -5.08 -14.44 -16.17
C MET A 136 -5.76 -13.99 -17.48
N GLY A 137 -5.02 -13.97 -18.59
CA GLY A 137 -5.55 -13.52 -19.89
C GLY A 137 -5.82 -12.01 -19.96
N ILE A 138 -5.23 -11.23 -19.05
CA ILE A 138 -5.36 -9.77 -19.02
C ILE A 138 -4.33 -9.17 -19.98
N PRO A 139 -4.74 -8.35 -20.97
CA PRO A 139 -3.83 -7.76 -21.92
C PRO A 139 -2.75 -6.91 -21.23
N TRP A 140 -1.48 -7.24 -21.47
CA TRP A 140 -0.35 -6.48 -20.95
C TRP A 140 0.10 -5.42 -21.95
N VAL A 141 0.09 -4.17 -21.53
CA VAL A 141 0.48 -3.01 -22.34
C VAL A 141 1.72 -2.31 -21.81
N GLY A 142 2.33 -1.45 -22.62
CA GLY A 142 3.56 -0.72 -22.25
C GLY A 142 3.39 0.23 -21.04
N PRO A 143 4.49 0.60 -20.36
CA PRO A 143 4.40 1.41 -19.15
C PRO A 143 3.77 2.79 -19.37
N ALA A 144 4.04 3.43 -20.51
CA ALA A 144 3.44 4.71 -20.85
C ALA A 144 1.91 4.60 -21.02
N THR A 145 1.46 3.53 -21.67
CA THR A 145 0.01 3.24 -21.84
C THR A 145 -0.66 2.98 -20.50
N ARG A 146 -0.04 2.19 -19.61
CA ARG A 146 -0.60 1.95 -18.27
C ARG A 146 -0.77 3.22 -17.44
N ILE A 147 0.18 4.16 -17.55
CA ILE A 147 0.09 5.45 -16.85
C ILE A 147 -1.05 6.30 -17.43
N LYS A 148 -1.24 6.31 -18.74
CA LYS A 148 -2.38 7.00 -19.38
C LYS A 148 -3.71 6.35 -18.97
N MET A 149 -3.81 5.02 -19.00
CA MET A 149 -4.99 4.30 -18.52
C MET A 149 -5.28 4.60 -17.04
N LEU A 150 -4.25 4.69 -16.21
CA LEU A 150 -4.41 5.08 -14.80
C LEU A 150 -4.97 6.49 -14.67
N LYS A 151 -4.46 7.46 -15.45
CA LYS A 151 -4.99 8.82 -15.51
C LYS A 151 -6.48 8.81 -15.83
N GLU A 152 -6.87 8.20 -16.94
CA GLU A 152 -8.27 8.12 -17.35
C GLU A 152 -9.13 7.35 -16.32
N THR A 153 -8.58 6.34 -15.67
CA THR A 153 -9.28 5.63 -14.57
C THR A 153 -9.64 6.58 -13.44
N ILE A 154 -8.71 7.42 -13.01
CA ILE A 154 -8.95 8.40 -11.93
C ILE A 154 -9.96 9.45 -12.40
N GLU A 155 -9.82 9.97 -13.63
CA GLU A 155 -10.74 10.97 -14.20
C GLU A 155 -12.16 10.43 -14.30
N VAL A 156 -12.35 9.23 -14.85
CA VAL A 156 -13.65 8.56 -14.95
C VAL A 156 -14.27 8.33 -13.58
N CYS A 157 -13.50 7.87 -12.61
CA CYS A 157 -13.99 7.68 -11.25
C CYS A 157 -14.46 9.00 -10.63
N LYS A 158 -13.63 10.05 -10.68
CA LYS A 158 -13.98 11.38 -10.14
C LYS A 158 -15.23 11.94 -10.82
N LEU A 159 -15.32 11.82 -12.15
CA LEU A 159 -16.47 12.29 -12.93
C LEU A 159 -17.77 11.58 -12.53
N LEU A 160 -17.74 10.25 -12.42
CA LEU A 160 -18.89 9.45 -11.99
C LEU A 160 -19.34 9.73 -10.56
N TRP A 161 -18.43 10.17 -9.68
CA TRP A 161 -18.78 10.53 -8.30
C TRP A 161 -19.30 11.96 -8.15
N SER A 162 -18.91 12.88 -9.06
CA SER A 162 -19.35 14.28 -9.00
C SER A 162 -20.60 14.56 -9.82
N GLU A 163 -20.68 14.04 -11.04
CA GLU A 163 -21.74 14.37 -12.01
C GLU A 163 -22.98 13.48 -11.86
N THR A 164 -24.15 14.07 -12.10
CA THR A 164 -25.41 13.32 -12.20
C THR A 164 -25.43 12.48 -13.48
N HIS A 165 -24.97 13.08 -14.60
CA HIS A 165 -24.85 12.46 -15.91
C HIS A 165 -23.44 12.71 -16.43
N ALA A 166 -22.64 11.67 -16.56
CA ALA A 166 -21.25 11.74 -16.93
C ALA A 166 -21.04 11.38 -18.40
N ASN A 167 -20.32 12.24 -19.12
CA ASN A 167 -19.83 11.96 -20.47
C ASN A 167 -18.31 12.08 -20.47
N TYR A 168 -17.63 11.10 -21.04
CA TYR A 168 -16.17 11.06 -21.14
C TYR A 168 -15.76 10.49 -22.48
N ASP A 169 -14.77 11.09 -23.12
CA ASP A 169 -14.24 10.64 -24.41
C ASP A 169 -12.71 10.62 -24.31
N GLY A 170 -12.17 9.52 -23.81
CA GLY A 170 -10.73 9.29 -23.60
C GLY A 170 -10.10 8.44 -24.70
N GLU A 171 -8.79 8.21 -24.58
CA GLU A 171 -8.04 7.31 -25.49
C GLU A 171 -8.40 5.84 -25.25
N PHE A 172 -8.73 5.46 -24.02
CA PHE A 172 -8.97 4.08 -23.59
C PHE A 172 -10.39 3.82 -23.11
N PHE A 173 -11.06 4.83 -22.58
CA PHE A 173 -12.39 4.69 -22.01
C PHE A 173 -13.33 5.77 -22.53
N SER A 174 -14.60 5.41 -22.69
CA SER A 174 -15.65 6.37 -23.05
C SER A 174 -16.91 6.13 -22.23
N LEU A 175 -17.61 7.21 -21.88
CA LEU A 175 -18.89 7.18 -21.20
C LEU A 175 -19.89 8.03 -21.97
N LYS A 176 -21.14 7.58 -22.02
CA LYS A 176 -22.25 8.33 -22.61
C LYS A 176 -23.42 8.33 -21.65
N ASP A 177 -23.76 9.50 -21.14
CA ASP A 177 -24.88 9.70 -20.21
C ASP A 177 -24.86 8.72 -19.02
N ALA A 178 -23.66 8.44 -18.51
CA ALA A 178 -23.44 7.47 -17.46
C ALA A 178 -23.74 8.07 -16.07
N PHE A 179 -24.16 7.24 -15.13
CA PHE A 179 -24.44 7.64 -13.76
C PHE A 179 -23.90 6.62 -12.76
N CYS A 180 -23.61 7.09 -11.55
CA CYS A 180 -23.18 6.24 -10.45
C CYS A 180 -23.94 6.66 -9.19
N GLU A 181 -24.96 5.85 -8.80
CA GLU A 181 -25.75 6.03 -7.58
C GLU A 181 -25.77 4.73 -6.77
N PRO A 182 -25.71 4.80 -5.42
CA PRO A 182 -25.48 6.01 -4.62
C PRO A 182 -24.11 6.63 -4.87
N LYS A 183 -23.95 7.91 -4.66
CA LYS A 183 -22.63 8.57 -4.62
C LYS A 183 -21.84 8.10 -3.40
N PRO A 184 -20.50 8.22 -3.38
CA PRO A 184 -19.73 8.05 -2.15
C PRO A 184 -20.21 8.98 -1.04
N LEU A 185 -20.13 8.52 0.22
CA LEU A 185 -20.42 9.35 1.40
C LEU A 185 -19.35 10.43 1.58
N GLN A 186 -18.09 10.09 1.36
CA GLN A 186 -16.98 11.02 1.47
C GLN A 186 -17.04 12.10 0.37
N LYS A 187 -16.75 13.34 0.75
CA LYS A 187 -16.81 14.49 -0.16
C LYS A 187 -15.44 15.19 -0.25
N PRO A 188 -15.01 15.60 -1.46
CA PRO A 188 -15.71 15.45 -2.73
C PRO A 188 -15.77 14.02 -3.25
N CYS A 189 -14.88 13.14 -2.78
CA CYS A 189 -14.81 11.71 -3.09
C CYS A 189 -13.94 10.99 -2.04
N PRO A 190 -13.87 9.65 -2.01
CA PRO A 190 -12.87 8.94 -1.20
C PRO A 190 -11.46 9.43 -1.53
N PRO A 191 -10.57 9.59 -0.51
CA PRO A 191 -9.21 10.10 -0.72
C PRO A 191 -8.43 9.22 -1.70
N ILE A 192 -7.72 9.87 -2.63
CA ILE A 192 -6.94 9.21 -3.67
C ILE A 192 -5.45 9.25 -3.33
N THR A 193 -4.90 8.08 -3.06
CA THR A 193 -3.45 7.87 -2.95
C THR A 193 -2.92 7.37 -4.29
N VAL A 194 -1.86 7.98 -4.81
CA VAL A 194 -1.16 7.45 -5.99
C VAL A 194 0.23 7.00 -5.58
N ALA A 195 0.53 5.71 -5.85
CA ALA A 195 1.83 5.14 -5.57
C ALA A 195 2.70 5.10 -6.81
N GLY A 196 3.95 5.52 -6.65
CA GLY A 196 4.95 5.48 -7.70
C GLY A 196 6.04 6.52 -7.49
N TRP A 197 7.14 6.34 -8.24
CA TRP A 197 8.35 7.15 -8.05
C TRP A 197 9.01 7.59 -9.36
N GLY A 198 8.58 7.07 -10.51
CA GLY A 198 9.07 7.52 -11.79
C GLY A 198 8.50 8.90 -12.16
N ASP A 199 9.25 9.70 -12.90
CA ASP A 199 8.92 11.07 -13.29
C ASP A 199 7.47 11.24 -13.75
N ARG A 200 7.00 10.41 -14.68
CA ARG A 200 5.60 10.45 -15.18
C ARG A 200 4.56 10.13 -14.11
N MET A 201 4.90 9.25 -13.15
CA MET A 201 4.00 8.93 -12.04
C MET A 201 3.93 10.09 -11.05
N LEU A 202 5.06 10.73 -10.73
CA LEU A 202 5.10 11.90 -9.86
C LEU A 202 4.35 13.10 -10.46
N ARG A 203 4.39 13.25 -11.79
CA ARG A 203 3.53 14.22 -12.47
C ARG A 203 2.05 13.92 -12.28
N LEU A 204 1.63 12.66 -12.45
CA LEU A 204 0.24 12.24 -12.22
C LEU A 204 -0.17 12.43 -10.75
N VAL A 205 0.75 12.16 -9.80
CA VAL A 205 0.55 12.49 -8.38
C VAL A 205 0.24 13.97 -8.21
N ALA A 206 1.08 14.86 -8.77
CA ALA A 206 0.88 16.30 -8.67
C ALA A 206 -0.48 16.76 -9.25
N GLU A 207 -0.94 16.15 -10.34
CA GLU A 207 -2.19 16.52 -11.02
C GLU A 207 -3.46 15.99 -10.31
N TYR A 208 -3.43 14.76 -9.74
CA TYR A 208 -4.67 14.04 -9.37
C TYR A 208 -4.77 13.54 -7.94
N ALA A 209 -3.65 13.36 -7.22
CA ALA A 209 -3.64 12.70 -5.94
C ALA A 209 -3.91 13.64 -4.76
N ASP A 210 -4.56 13.13 -3.71
CA ASP A 210 -4.60 13.77 -2.39
C ASP A 210 -3.36 13.36 -1.58
N ARG A 211 -2.83 12.17 -1.85
CA ARG A 211 -1.67 11.58 -1.18
C ARG A 211 -0.71 10.94 -2.16
N VAL A 212 0.59 11.05 -1.89
CA VAL A 212 1.62 10.27 -2.58
C VAL A 212 2.08 9.10 -1.70
N ASN A 213 2.25 7.90 -2.30
CA ASN A 213 2.94 6.79 -1.64
C ASN A 213 4.23 6.44 -2.39
N PHE A 214 5.37 6.56 -1.71
CA PHE A 214 6.68 6.34 -2.31
C PHE A 214 7.10 4.86 -2.35
N GLY A 215 6.31 3.96 -1.79
CA GLY A 215 6.50 2.51 -1.89
C GLY A 215 7.65 1.93 -1.06
N GLY A 216 8.62 2.73 -0.66
CA GLY A 216 9.78 2.34 0.15
C GLY A 216 10.71 3.51 0.41
N PRO A 217 11.67 3.39 1.34
CA PRO A 217 12.56 4.48 1.76
C PRO A 217 13.62 4.87 0.72
N GLU A 218 13.87 4.01 -0.26
CA GLU A 218 14.95 4.22 -1.22
C GLU A 218 14.71 5.43 -2.12
N LEU A 219 15.75 6.25 -2.32
CA LEU A 219 15.74 7.43 -3.19
C LEU A 219 14.61 8.44 -2.90
N VAL A 220 14.09 8.44 -1.68
CA VAL A 220 12.95 9.29 -1.30
C VAL A 220 13.26 10.76 -1.48
N SER A 221 14.44 11.23 -1.06
CA SER A 221 14.83 12.65 -1.14
C SER A 221 14.86 13.15 -2.59
N GLU A 222 15.43 12.38 -3.52
CA GLU A 222 15.46 12.74 -4.94
C GLU A 222 14.05 12.82 -5.54
N ARG A 223 13.19 11.89 -5.16
CA ARG A 223 11.78 11.82 -5.62
C ARG A 223 10.94 12.97 -5.09
N ILE A 224 11.20 13.42 -3.88
CA ILE A 224 10.57 14.61 -3.29
C ILE A 224 10.86 15.83 -4.14
N GLU A 225 12.11 16.07 -4.54
CA GLU A 225 12.49 17.24 -5.36
C GLU A 225 11.82 17.19 -6.75
N VAL A 226 11.74 16.01 -7.38
CA VAL A 226 11.01 15.85 -8.66
C VAL A 226 9.53 16.16 -8.47
N LEU A 227 8.90 15.68 -7.40
CA LEU A 227 7.48 15.94 -7.12
C LEU A 227 7.22 17.44 -6.85
N LYS A 228 8.08 18.11 -6.09
CA LYS A 228 8.01 19.56 -5.87
C LYS A 228 8.01 20.33 -7.19
N SER A 229 8.96 20.00 -8.09
CA SER A 229 9.04 20.62 -9.41
C SER A 229 7.74 20.43 -10.22
N HIS A 230 7.14 19.24 -10.20
CA HIS A 230 5.85 19.00 -10.87
C HIS A 230 4.70 19.80 -10.23
N CYS A 231 4.65 19.88 -8.90
CA CYS A 231 3.66 20.72 -8.21
C CYS A 231 3.79 22.19 -8.60
N GLU A 232 5.00 22.73 -8.58
CA GLU A 232 5.29 24.11 -8.99
C GLU A 232 4.85 24.38 -10.43
N SER A 233 5.13 23.46 -11.35
CA SER A 233 4.80 23.61 -12.78
C SER A 233 3.29 23.77 -13.07
N ILE A 234 2.44 23.30 -12.14
CA ILE A 234 0.98 23.40 -12.24
C ILE A 234 0.36 24.36 -11.22
N GLY A 235 1.19 25.09 -10.46
CA GLY A 235 0.72 26.03 -9.43
C GLY A 235 0.09 25.39 -8.20
N ARG A 236 0.42 24.12 -7.92
CA ARG A 236 -0.05 23.39 -6.74
C ARG A 236 0.93 23.51 -5.59
N ALA A 237 0.46 23.85 -4.39
CA ALA A 237 1.30 23.79 -3.19
C ALA A 237 1.70 22.34 -2.88
N TYR A 238 3.02 22.05 -2.83
CA TYR A 238 3.54 20.72 -2.48
C TYR A 238 3.00 20.23 -1.13
N ASP A 239 2.87 21.12 -0.15
CA ASP A 239 2.38 20.77 1.18
C ASP A 239 0.87 20.43 1.25
N SER A 240 0.14 20.66 0.14
CA SER A 240 -1.24 20.15 0.02
C SER A 240 -1.32 18.64 -0.17
N LEU A 241 -0.19 17.98 -0.50
CA LEU A 241 -0.08 16.54 -0.63
C LEU A 241 0.30 15.90 0.71
N GLU A 242 -0.48 14.94 1.17
CA GLU A 242 -0.08 14.07 2.27
C GLU A 242 0.99 13.09 1.76
N LYS A 243 2.14 13.03 2.46
CA LYS A 243 3.26 12.16 2.08
C LYS A 243 3.17 10.88 2.89
N THR A 244 3.09 9.76 2.18
CA THR A 244 2.96 8.44 2.78
C THR A 244 4.08 7.52 2.35
N LEU A 245 4.50 6.64 3.23
CA LEU A 245 5.59 5.70 3.00
C LEU A 245 5.15 4.28 3.34
N SER A 246 5.42 3.33 2.45
CA SER A 246 5.29 1.91 2.76
C SER A 246 6.58 1.40 3.37
N ILE A 247 6.52 0.90 4.59
CA ILE A 247 7.68 0.36 5.31
C ILE A 247 7.43 -1.09 5.74
N ALA A 248 8.49 -1.85 5.85
CA ALA A 248 8.45 -3.12 6.57
C ALA A 248 9.13 -2.94 7.93
N VAL A 249 8.53 -3.52 8.96
CA VAL A 249 9.00 -3.42 10.34
C VAL A 249 9.37 -4.80 10.87
N VAL A 250 10.57 -4.90 11.45
CA VAL A 250 11.02 -6.08 12.20
C VAL A 250 11.44 -5.61 13.59
N LEU A 251 10.59 -5.83 14.58
CA LEU A 251 10.69 -5.25 15.89
C LEU A 251 10.83 -6.35 16.96
N LYS A 252 11.80 -6.19 17.88
CA LYS A 252 11.95 -7.03 19.05
C LYS A 252 12.25 -6.16 20.27
N ARG A 253 11.95 -6.67 21.46
CA ARG A 253 12.13 -5.91 22.71
C ARG A 253 13.60 -5.60 23.01
N THR A 254 14.48 -6.50 22.62
CA THR A 254 15.91 -6.35 22.88
C THR A 254 16.74 -6.58 21.62
N ARG A 255 17.91 -5.95 21.56
CA ARG A 255 18.86 -6.14 20.45
C ARG A 255 19.28 -7.61 20.31
N SER A 256 19.38 -8.36 21.40
CA SER A 256 19.71 -9.80 21.36
C SER A 256 18.61 -10.59 20.67
N GLU A 257 17.34 -10.38 21.04
CA GLU A 257 16.18 -11.03 20.39
C GLU A 257 16.10 -10.67 18.91
N TYR A 258 16.37 -9.41 18.56
CA TYR A 258 16.40 -8.95 17.18
C TYR A 258 17.49 -9.67 16.37
N LEU A 259 18.71 -9.74 16.87
CA LEU A 259 19.81 -10.43 16.19
C LEU A 259 19.55 -11.93 16.03
N ASP A 260 18.93 -12.56 17.01
CA ASP A 260 18.58 -13.98 16.95
C ASP A 260 17.48 -14.24 15.91
N ASP A 261 16.49 -13.33 15.78
CA ASP A 261 15.47 -13.40 14.74
C ASP A 261 16.09 -13.18 13.34
N MET A 262 16.97 -12.19 13.21
CA MET A 262 17.66 -11.90 11.94
C MET A 262 18.58 -13.04 11.50
N LYS A 263 19.26 -13.74 12.43
CA LYS A 263 20.04 -14.95 12.13
C LYS A 263 19.15 -16.07 11.58
N LYS A 264 17.99 -16.30 12.17
CA LYS A 264 17.01 -17.29 11.66
C LYS A 264 16.56 -16.94 10.23
N ARG A 265 16.32 -15.65 9.95
CA ARG A 265 15.94 -15.15 8.61
C ARG A 265 17.08 -15.30 7.61
N PHE A 266 18.31 -15.01 8.00
CA PHE A 266 19.49 -15.23 7.18
C PHE A 266 19.64 -16.71 6.78
N ILE A 267 19.49 -17.63 7.73
CA ILE A 267 19.53 -19.08 7.47
C ILE A 267 18.37 -19.47 6.53
N ALA A 268 17.17 -18.95 6.73
CA ALA A 268 16.00 -19.23 5.90
C ALA A 268 16.14 -18.66 4.46
N ASP A 269 16.96 -17.60 4.29
CA ASP A 269 17.32 -17.03 2.99
C ASP A 269 18.46 -17.79 2.27
N GLY A 270 18.90 -18.88 2.85
CA GLY A 270 19.95 -19.75 2.31
C GLY A 270 21.29 -19.68 3.06
N GLY A 271 21.48 -18.72 3.94
CA GLY A 271 22.68 -18.61 4.81
C GLY A 271 23.98 -18.38 4.04
N HIS A 272 23.93 -17.76 2.85
CA HIS A 272 25.11 -17.56 2.01
C HIS A 272 25.80 -16.21 2.31
N GLY A 273 27.12 -16.25 2.47
CA GLY A 273 27.95 -15.07 2.69
C GLY A 273 28.11 -14.70 4.16
N ASN A 274 28.49 -13.45 4.42
CA ASN A 274 28.67 -12.92 5.77
C ASN A 274 27.33 -12.42 6.33
N PHE A 275 27.02 -12.78 7.57
CA PHE A 275 25.77 -12.37 8.24
C PHE A 275 25.71 -10.85 8.45
N ASP A 276 26.83 -10.20 8.82
CA ASP A 276 26.84 -8.77 9.10
C ASP A 276 26.61 -7.95 7.84
N ASP A 277 27.18 -8.37 6.69
CA ASP A 277 26.92 -7.76 5.39
C ASP A 277 25.45 -7.95 4.95
N TRP A 278 24.88 -9.11 5.24
CA TRP A 278 23.48 -9.38 4.98
C TRP A 278 22.57 -8.54 5.87
N LEU A 279 22.90 -8.45 7.17
CA LEU A 279 22.15 -7.66 8.15
C LEU A 279 22.19 -6.17 7.79
N GLY A 280 23.36 -5.59 7.47
CA GLY A 280 23.49 -4.20 7.09
C GLY A 280 22.59 -3.83 5.91
N ARG A 281 22.57 -4.68 4.86
CA ARG A 281 21.65 -4.47 3.74
C ARG A 281 20.18 -4.60 4.13
N ALA A 282 19.85 -5.52 5.05
CA ALA A 282 18.47 -5.65 5.54
C ALA A 282 18.03 -4.40 6.31
N GLU A 283 18.90 -3.84 7.15
CA GLU A 283 18.63 -2.64 7.94
C GLU A 283 18.48 -1.38 7.06
N GLU A 284 19.05 -1.33 5.86
CA GLU A 284 18.80 -0.26 4.88
C GLU A 284 17.36 -0.25 4.32
N TYR A 285 16.71 -1.42 4.27
CA TYR A 285 15.38 -1.58 3.69
C TYR A 285 14.24 -1.56 4.71
N TYR A 286 14.54 -1.76 5.97
CA TYR A 286 13.56 -1.95 7.02
C TYR A 286 13.69 -0.94 8.12
N VAL A 287 12.57 -0.60 8.74
CA VAL A 287 12.57 -0.03 10.09
C VAL A 287 12.71 -1.22 11.04
N SER A 288 13.85 -1.35 11.69
CA SER A 288 14.14 -2.59 12.40
C SER A 288 15.03 -2.39 13.62
N GLY A 289 14.90 -3.31 14.60
CA GLY A 289 15.67 -3.29 15.84
C GLY A 289 14.82 -3.33 17.09
N THR A 290 15.24 -2.58 18.11
CA THR A 290 14.45 -2.30 19.32
C THR A 290 13.43 -1.20 19.09
N PRO A 291 12.47 -0.97 20.01
CA PRO A 291 11.56 0.17 19.92
C PRO A 291 12.28 1.51 19.72
N GLU A 292 13.33 1.77 20.49
CA GLU A 292 14.12 3.00 20.43
C GLU A 292 14.80 3.17 19.06
N GLU A 293 15.41 2.11 18.52
CA GLU A 293 16.02 2.12 17.19
C GLU A 293 14.99 2.37 16.10
N CYS A 294 13.78 1.82 16.24
CA CYS A 294 12.68 2.09 15.31
C CYS A 294 12.18 3.54 15.37
N VAL A 295 12.11 4.14 16.56
CA VAL A 295 11.76 5.56 16.74
C VAL A 295 12.77 6.45 16.03
N GLU A 296 14.08 6.25 16.24
CA GLU A 296 15.14 7.02 15.60
C GLU A 296 15.04 6.96 14.06
N GLN A 297 14.82 5.75 13.52
CA GLN A 297 14.68 5.56 12.08
C GLN A 297 13.43 6.26 11.53
N LEU A 298 12.31 6.21 12.23
CA LEU A 298 11.07 6.87 11.82
C LEU A 298 11.18 8.40 11.89
N GLN A 299 11.86 8.93 12.89
CA GLN A 299 12.09 10.37 13.03
C GLN A 299 12.78 10.97 11.79
N SER A 300 13.71 10.25 11.17
CA SER A 300 14.36 10.69 9.92
C SER A 300 13.36 10.88 8.76
N PHE A 301 12.31 10.08 8.70
CA PHE A 301 11.25 10.24 7.70
C PHE A 301 10.27 11.37 8.07
N LEU A 302 10.03 11.60 9.35
CA LEU A 302 9.22 12.75 9.81
C LEU A 302 9.89 14.07 9.43
N GLU A 303 11.21 14.17 9.52
CA GLU A 303 11.99 15.34 9.10
C GLU A 303 11.87 15.61 7.59
N LEU A 304 11.67 14.56 6.77
CA LEU A 304 11.37 14.69 5.34
C LEU A 304 9.90 15.04 5.04
N GLY A 305 9.09 15.19 6.10
CA GLY A 305 7.68 15.59 6.01
C GLY A 305 6.69 14.44 5.78
N PHE A 306 7.09 13.19 5.99
CA PHE A 306 6.16 12.07 6.00
C PHE A 306 5.26 12.15 7.24
N THR A 307 3.96 11.89 7.04
CA THR A 307 2.98 11.93 8.13
C THR A 307 2.14 10.66 8.22
N SER A 308 2.33 9.73 7.28
CA SER A 308 1.56 8.50 7.24
C SER A 308 2.42 7.31 6.78
N PHE A 309 2.32 6.20 7.51
CA PHE A 309 3.12 5.00 7.27
C PHE A 309 2.22 3.77 7.09
N MET A 310 2.39 3.06 5.97
CA MET A 310 1.74 1.78 5.70
C MET A 310 2.70 0.67 6.06
N ILE A 311 2.45 0.01 7.18
CA ILE A 311 3.38 -0.93 7.82
C ILE A 311 3.09 -2.36 7.42
N ARG A 312 4.13 -3.07 7.03
CA ARG A 312 4.16 -4.52 6.93
C ARG A 312 5.00 -5.07 8.06
N PHE A 313 4.37 -5.73 9.03
CA PHE A 313 5.09 -6.39 10.12
C PHE A 313 5.74 -7.70 9.66
N GLY A 314 6.98 -7.92 10.05
CA GLY A 314 7.80 -9.06 9.64
C GLY A 314 7.60 -10.32 10.48
N ASP A 315 6.92 -10.24 11.62
CA ASP A 315 6.65 -11.36 12.52
C ASP A 315 5.42 -12.20 12.13
N MET A 316 4.62 -11.71 11.21
CA MET A 316 3.40 -12.42 10.82
C MET A 316 3.67 -13.88 10.42
N PRO A 317 2.91 -14.86 10.91
CA PRO A 317 1.54 -14.70 11.45
C PRO A 317 1.42 -14.52 12.95
N SER A 318 2.51 -14.31 13.71
CA SER A 318 2.45 -14.17 15.17
C SER A 318 1.61 -12.97 15.61
N LEU A 319 1.71 -11.83 14.93
CA LEU A 319 1.04 -10.56 15.23
C LEU A 319 1.51 -9.88 16.54
N ASP A 320 2.60 -10.34 17.16
CA ASP A 320 3.10 -9.79 18.43
C ASP A 320 3.76 -8.41 18.25
N ASP A 321 4.36 -8.16 17.07
CA ASP A 321 5.01 -6.88 16.75
C ASP A 321 3.98 -5.74 16.63
N ILE A 322 2.71 -6.01 16.29
CA ILE A 322 1.65 -4.98 16.14
C ILE A 322 1.38 -4.26 17.47
N PRO A 323 1.04 -4.95 18.58
CA PRO A 323 0.85 -4.28 19.85
C PRO A 323 2.15 -3.73 20.46
N LEU A 324 3.30 -4.33 20.17
CA LEU A 324 4.59 -3.81 20.62
C LEU A 324 4.88 -2.45 19.97
N PHE A 325 4.69 -2.33 18.66
CA PHE A 325 4.87 -1.08 17.92
C PHE A 325 3.90 0.01 18.41
N ALA A 326 2.63 -0.34 18.60
CA ALA A 326 1.63 0.60 19.08
C ALA A 326 1.93 1.17 20.46
N LYS A 327 2.53 0.36 21.35
CA LYS A 327 2.77 0.75 22.75
C LYS A 327 4.13 1.39 22.99
N GLU A 328 5.14 0.93 22.25
CA GLU A 328 6.54 1.28 22.54
C GLU A 328 7.18 2.16 21.45
N VAL A 329 6.54 2.32 20.27
CA VAL A 329 7.08 3.16 19.19
C VAL A 329 6.19 4.38 18.94
N ILE A 330 4.89 4.19 18.64
CA ILE A 330 3.99 5.30 18.29
C ILE A 330 3.97 6.43 19.33
N PRO A 331 3.93 6.19 20.65
CA PRO A 331 3.88 7.27 21.63
C PRO A 331 5.15 8.14 21.73
N HIS A 332 6.24 7.71 21.11
CA HIS A 332 7.54 8.39 21.16
C HIS A 332 7.88 9.14 19.86
N LEU A 333 6.96 9.18 18.89
CA LEU A 333 7.04 9.92 17.64
C LEU A 333 6.18 11.19 17.71
#